data_0034188a1bd9110880c18b8f774eeed6
#
_entry.id   0034188a1bd9110880c18b8f774eeed6
#
_cell.length_a   1.000
_cell.length_b   1.000
_cell.length_c   1.000
_cell.angle_alpha   90.00
_cell.angle_beta   90.00
_cell.angle_gamma   90.00
#
_symmetry.space_group_name_H-M   'P 1'
#
loop_
_entity.id
_entity.type
_entity.pdbx_description
1 polymer ?
#
loop_
_entity_poly.entity_id
_entity_poly.type
_entity_poly.pdbx_seq_one_letter_code
_entity_poly.pdbx_strand_id
1 'polypeptide(L)'
;VWGPEGLDEVEAELLGPPEDLKGKDVLEIGAGAAQCSRWLSAQGARPVALDISHRQLQHALRIGGAFPLVCADAGALPFADASFDLACSAYGALPFVADPVLVLREVRRVLRPGGRFVFSVTHPIRWAFPDEPGPEGLSVSASYFDRTPYVEQDDEGRAVYVEHHRTVGDRVRDVVAAGFRLVDLVEPQWPAWNTSEWGGWSPLRGNLIPGTAIFVCVRD
;
A
#
# COMPACT_ATOMS: atom_id res chain seq x y z
N VAL A 1 0.88 -9.93 -3.47
CA VAL A 1 1.75 -9.14 -4.37
C VAL A 1 1.74 -7.68 -3.94
N TRP A 2 2.85 -6.96 -4.20
CA TRP A 2 3.06 -5.58 -3.80
C TRP A 2 2.68 -4.55 -4.87
N GLY A 3 2.54 -5.00 -6.10
CA GLY A 3 2.20 -4.11 -7.22
C GLY A 3 1.94 -4.83 -8.53
N PRO A 4 1.71 -4.07 -9.63
CA PRO A 4 1.40 -4.62 -10.94
C PRO A 4 2.54 -5.44 -11.55
N GLU A 5 3.77 -5.25 -11.11
CA GLU A 5 4.93 -6.05 -11.51
C GLU A 5 4.76 -7.52 -11.11
N GLY A 6 4.00 -7.76 -10.05
CA GLY A 6 3.73 -9.10 -9.54
C GLY A 6 4.71 -9.58 -8.47
N LEU A 7 5.59 -8.68 -7.96
CA LEU A 7 6.47 -9.01 -6.82
C LEU A 7 5.64 -9.49 -5.64
N ASP A 8 5.82 -10.74 -5.24
CA ASP A 8 5.14 -11.31 -4.08
C ASP A 8 6.00 -11.27 -2.81
N GLU A 9 5.40 -11.55 -1.67
CA GLU A 9 6.09 -11.47 -0.38
C GLU A 9 7.03 -12.66 -0.15
N VAL A 10 6.81 -13.79 -0.82
CA VAL A 10 7.71 -14.96 -0.73
C VAL A 10 9.06 -14.66 -1.38
N GLU A 11 9.06 -13.91 -2.49
CA GLU A 11 10.28 -13.45 -3.15
C GLU A 11 10.89 -12.23 -2.45
N ALA A 12 10.03 -11.30 -2.01
CA ALA A 12 10.47 -10.00 -1.52
C ALA A 12 10.96 -10.02 -0.06
N GLU A 13 10.39 -10.88 0.78
CA GLU A 13 10.67 -11.00 2.23
C GLU A 13 10.67 -9.65 2.99
N LEU A 14 9.85 -8.69 2.54
CA LEU A 14 9.83 -7.33 3.10
C LEU A 14 9.24 -7.28 4.51
N LEU A 15 8.31 -8.19 4.81
CA LEU A 15 7.77 -8.38 6.16
C LEU A 15 8.67 -9.28 7.03
N GLY A 16 9.64 -9.91 6.43
CA GLY A 16 10.55 -10.89 6.99
C GLY A 16 10.33 -12.28 6.39
N PRO A 17 11.27 -13.21 6.61
CA PRO A 17 11.14 -14.56 6.08
C PRO A 17 9.86 -15.23 6.64
N PRO A 18 9.18 -16.10 5.85
CA PRO A 18 7.91 -16.71 6.23
C PRO A 18 7.91 -17.42 7.59
N GLU A 19 9.03 -18.05 7.96
CA GLU A 19 9.22 -18.74 9.24
C GLU A 19 9.15 -17.78 10.44
N ASP A 20 9.54 -16.53 10.27
CA ASP A 20 9.52 -15.50 11.31
C ASP A 20 8.15 -14.85 11.48
N LEU A 21 7.23 -15.06 10.53
CA LEU A 21 5.87 -14.53 10.60
C LEU A 21 4.97 -15.30 11.57
N LYS A 22 5.31 -16.55 11.86
CA LYS A 22 4.51 -17.41 12.73
C LYS A 22 4.32 -16.79 14.12
N GLY A 23 3.05 -16.62 14.50
CA GLY A 23 2.67 -16.06 15.80
C GLY A 23 2.85 -14.54 15.94
N LYS A 24 3.28 -13.81 14.89
CA LYS A 24 3.32 -12.36 14.89
C LYS A 24 1.93 -11.76 14.83
N ASP A 25 1.71 -10.69 15.58
CA ASP A 25 0.52 -9.84 15.46
C ASP A 25 0.74 -8.86 14.30
N VAL A 26 -0.09 -8.92 13.27
CA VAL A 26 0.09 -8.12 12.05
C VAL A 26 -1.17 -7.29 11.76
N LEU A 27 -0.99 -6.00 11.45
CA LEU A 27 -2.07 -5.12 11.01
C LEU A 27 -1.97 -4.88 9.50
N GLU A 28 -3.01 -5.22 8.75
CA GLU A 28 -3.19 -4.78 7.36
C GLU A 28 -4.12 -3.57 7.34
N ILE A 29 -3.66 -2.41 6.85
CA ILE A 29 -4.47 -1.19 6.70
C ILE A 29 -4.82 -0.95 5.23
N GLY A 30 -6.08 -0.50 4.99
CA GLY A 30 -6.62 -0.44 3.64
C GLY A 30 -6.70 -1.82 3.01
N ALA A 31 -7.17 -2.78 3.78
CA ALA A 31 -7.09 -4.21 3.45
C ALA A 31 -7.96 -4.62 2.25
N GLY A 32 -8.97 -3.79 1.89
CA GLY A 32 -9.89 -4.11 0.83
C GLY A 32 -10.52 -5.50 1.03
N ALA A 33 -10.24 -6.41 0.10
CA ALA A 33 -10.68 -7.81 0.20
C ALA A 33 -9.80 -8.68 1.13
N ALA A 34 -8.90 -8.10 1.92
CA ALA A 34 -8.01 -8.75 2.90
C ALA A 34 -7.09 -9.84 2.30
N GLN A 35 -6.49 -9.55 1.17
CA GLN A 35 -5.66 -10.49 0.43
C GLN A 35 -4.33 -10.80 1.16
N CYS A 36 -3.68 -9.75 1.70
CA CYS A 36 -2.45 -9.92 2.48
C CYS A 36 -2.74 -10.66 3.80
N SER A 37 -3.82 -10.31 4.49
CA SER A 37 -4.21 -11.01 5.74
C SER A 37 -4.47 -12.49 5.52
N ARG A 38 -5.07 -12.92 4.40
CA ARG A 38 -5.23 -14.35 4.09
C ARG A 38 -3.89 -15.05 3.93
N TRP A 39 -2.97 -14.44 3.19
CA TRP A 39 -1.63 -15.00 3.02
C TRP A 39 -0.88 -15.06 4.35
N LEU A 40 -0.88 -13.98 5.13
CA LEU A 40 -0.26 -13.91 6.46
C LEU A 40 -0.82 -14.97 7.42
N SER A 41 -2.14 -15.16 7.42
CA SER A 41 -2.79 -16.21 8.22
C SER A 41 -2.32 -17.61 7.81
N ALA A 42 -2.11 -17.85 6.51
CA ALA A 42 -1.58 -19.12 6.01
C ALA A 42 -0.11 -19.36 6.43
N GLN A 43 0.67 -18.28 6.68
CA GLN A 43 2.03 -18.39 7.26
C GLN A 43 2.01 -18.55 8.80
N GLY A 44 0.83 -18.61 9.42
CA GLY A 44 0.67 -18.76 10.87
C GLY A 44 0.82 -17.47 11.66
N ALA A 45 0.80 -16.31 11.01
CA ALA A 45 0.64 -15.01 11.67
C ALA A 45 -0.78 -14.83 12.23
N ARG A 46 -0.96 -13.82 13.07
CA ARG A 46 -2.27 -13.38 13.60
C ARG A 46 -2.63 -12.01 13.00
N PRO A 47 -3.09 -11.97 11.73
CA PRO A 47 -3.44 -10.71 11.10
C PRO A 47 -4.76 -10.14 11.61
N VAL A 48 -4.86 -8.81 11.58
CA VAL A 48 -6.10 -8.03 11.67
C VAL A 48 -6.19 -7.21 10.39
N ALA A 49 -7.29 -7.36 9.64
CA ALA A 49 -7.53 -6.60 8.42
C ALA A 49 -8.43 -5.39 8.72
N LEU A 50 -7.95 -4.18 8.44
CA LEU A 50 -8.69 -2.94 8.64
C LEU A 50 -8.93 -2.23 7.32
N ASP A 51 -10.18 -1.81 7.10
CA ASP A 51 -10.55 -0.96 5.97
C ASP A 51 -11.67 0.00 6.38
N ILE A 52 -11.72 1.18 5.77
CA ILE A 52 -12.81 2.13 5.98
C ILE A 52 -14.08 1.69 5.26
N SER A 53 -13.95 0.91 4.19
CA SER A 53 -15.05 0.45 3.34
C SER A 53 -15.70 -0.81 3.90
N HIS A 54 -16.83 -0.64 4.57
CA HIS A 54 -17.66 -1.77 5.00
C HIS A 54 -17.99 -2.75 3.85
N ARG A 55 -18.19 -2.23 2.63
CA ARG A 55 -18.47 -3.05 1.43
C ARG A 55 -17.30 -3.96 1.07
N GLN A 56 -16.06 -3.46 1.16
CA GLN A 56 -14.85 -4.25 0.93
C GLN A 56 -14.70 -5.35 1.98
N LEU A 57 -14.94 -5.03 3.25
CA LEU A 57 -14.87 -6.01 4.32
C LEU A 57 -15.98 -7.08 4.21
N GLN A 58 -17.18 -6.71 3.76
CA GLN A 58 -18.21 -7.69 3.43
C GLN A 58 -17.78 -8.63 2.30
N HIS A 59 -17.02 -8.11 1.30
CA HIS A 59 -16.46 -8.94 0.25
C HIS A 59 -15.37 -9.86 0.80
N ALA A 60 -14.45 -9.34 1.63
CA ALA A 60 -13.44 -10.13 2.34
C ALA A 60 -14.07 -11.27 3.15
N LEU A 61 -15.16 -10.99 3.87
CA LEU A 61 -15.90 -11.99 4.66
C LEU A 61 -16.46 -13.13 3.80
N ARG A 62 -16.97 -12.81 2.59
CA ARG A 62 -17.49 -13.83 1.66
C ARG A 62 -16.39 -14.71 1.07
N ILE A 63 -15.20 -14.16 0.84
CA ILE A 63 -14.04 -14.95 0.39
C ILE A 63 -13.56 -15.87 1.51
N GLY A 64 -13.69 -15.43 2.76
CA GLY A 64 -13.29 -16.19 3.94
C GLY A 64 -11.89 -15.85 4.45
N GLY A 65 -11.58 -16.41 5.61
CA GLY A 65 -10.34 -16.21 6.36
C GLY A 65 -10.64 -16.22 7.87
N ALA A 66 -9.76 -16.83 8.66
CA ALA A 66 -9.92 -16.95 10.12
C ALA A 66 -9.17 -15.85 10.86
N PHE A 67 -9.49 -14.58 10.57
CA PHE A 67 -8.90 -13.40 11.20
C PHE A 67 -9.92 -12.26 11.35
N PRO A 68 -9.75 -11.34 12.30
CA PRO A 68 -10.62 -10.20 12.49
C PRO A 68 -10.66 -9.24 11.30
N LEU A 69 -11.85 -8.75 10.96
CA LEU A 69 -12.09 -7.64 10.03
C LEU A 69 -12.61 -6.45 10.83
N VAL A 70 -11.97 -5.30 10.67
CA VAL A 70 -12.27 -4.06 11.42
C VAL A 70 -12.61 -2.93 10.47
N CYS A 71 -13.82 -2.36 10.60
CA CYS A 71 -14.23 -1.20 9.83
C CYS A 71 -13.87 0.07 10.62
N ALA A 72 -12.79 0.76 10.20
CA ALA A 72 -12.33 1.96 10.88
C ALA A 72 -11.48 2.84 9.96
N ASP A 73 -11.29 4.11 10.36
CA ASP A 73 -10.39 5.05 9.72
C ASP A 73 -8.93 4.76 10.13
N ALA A 74 -8.04 4.66 9.15
CA ALA A 74 -6.61 4.46 9.39
C ALA A 74 -5.94 5.67 10.08
N GLY A 75 -6.56 6.85 10.03
CA GLY A 75 -6.13 8.05 10.78
C GLY A 75 -6.53 8.04 12.26
N ALA A 76 -7.33 7.04 12.70
CA ALA A 76 -7.78 6.88 14.10
C ALA A 76 -7.94 5.39 14.43
N LEU A 77 -6.81 4.68 14.53
CA LEU A 77 -6.80 3.23 14.71
C LEU A 77 -7.38 2.80 16.07
N PRO A 78 -8.39 1.91 16.10
CA PRO A 78 -9.08 1.51 17.34
C PRO A 78 -8.29 0.44 18.13
N PHE A 79 -6.97 0.58 18.19
CA PHE A 79 -6.08 -0.37 18.86
C PHE A 79 -5.23 0.35 19.91
N ALA A 80 -4.85 -0.37 20.95
CA ALA A 80 -3.94 0.13 21.97
C ALA A 80 -2.52 0.33 21.39
N ASP A 81 -1.72 1.15 22.07
CA ASP A 81 -0.31 1.34 21.72
C ASP A 81 0.44 0.01 21.78
N ALA A 82 1.41 -0.18 20.89
CA ALA A 82 2.31 -1.34 20.88
C ALA A 82 1.57 -2.69 20.84
N SER A 83 0.51 -2.81 20.03
CA SER A 83 -0.31 -4.01 19.89
C SER A 83 0.21 -4.97 18.81
N PHE A 84 0.96 -4.46 17.82
CA PHE A 84 1.37 -5.23 16.65
C PHE A 84 2.89 -5.31 16.50
N ASP A 85 3.38 -6.42 15.96
CA ASP A 85 4.79 -6.62 15.62
C ASP A 85 5.10 -6.05 14.24
N LEU A 86 4.13 -6.16 13.31
CA LEU A 86 4.24 -5.75 11.92
C LEU A 86 2.97 -5.02 11.49
N ALA A 87 3.11 -4.16 10.50
CA ALA A 87 1.99 -3.61 9.76
C ALA A 87 2.30 -3.61 8.26
N CYS A 88 1.26 -3.72 7.42
CA CYS A 88 1.40 -3.65 5.97
C CYS A 88 0.23 -2.92 5.30
N SER A 89 0.50 -2.41 4.09
CA SER A 89 -0.52 -1.82 3.23
C SER A 89 -0.07 -1.96 1.77
N ALA A 90 -0.73 -2.81 1.00
CA ALA A 90 -0.43 -2.97 -0.42
C ALA A 90 -1.45 -2.18 -1.25
N TYR A 91 -1.05 -1.04 -1.80
CA TYR A 91 -1.93 -0.11 -2.54
C TYR A 91 -3.18 0.32 -1.75
N GLY A 92 -3.15 0.17 -0.42
CA GLY A 92 -4.23 0.57 0.48
C GLY A 92 -4.04 1.98 1.04
N ALA A 93 -4.88 2.38 1.94
CA ALA A 93 -4.96 3.61 2.74
C ALA A 93 -4.19 4.86 2.26
N LEU A 94 -2.85 4.81 2.18
CA LEU A 94 -1.98 6.00 2.05
C LEU A 94 -2.19 6.84 0.78
N PRO A 95 -2.51 6.29 -0.40
CA PRO A 95 -2.86 7.10 -1.57
C PRO A 95 -4.18 7.86 -1.43
N PHE A 96 -5.09 7.38 -0.57
CA PHE A 96 -6.48 7.83 -0.48
C PHE A 96 -6.74 8.82 0.65
N VAL A 97 -5.70 9.24 1.38
CA VAL A 97 -5.82 10.19 2.49
C VAL A 97 -5.12 11.51 2.18
N ALA A 98 -5.75 12.61 2.55
CA ALA A 98 -5.18 13.95 2.38
C ALA A 98 -3.97 14.17 3.30
N ASP A 99 -4.00 13.61 4.51
CA ASP A 99 -2.90 13.68 5.49
C ASP A 99 -2.32 12.27 5.78
N PRO A 100 -1.35 11.81 5.00
CA PRO A 100 -0.71 10.51 5.24
C PRO A 100 0.15 10.49 6.52
N VAL A 101 0.60 11.64 7.03
CA VAL A 101 1.39 11.69 8.27
C VAL A 101 0.54 11.28 9.47
N LEU A 102 -0.76 11.61 9.47
CA LEU A 102 -1.68 11.16 10.52
C LEU A 102 -1.78 9.63 10.53
N VAL A 103 -2.00 9.01 9.37
CA VAL A 103 -2.04 7.53 9.25
C VAL A 103 -0.73 6.90 9.69
N LEU A 104 0.39 7.43 9.23
CA LEU A 104 1.73 6.92 9.59
C LEU A 104 1.99 7.02 11.10
N ARG A 105 1.56 8.11 11.76
CA ARG A 105 1.67 8.25 13.22
C ARG A 105 0.83 7.23 13.98
N GLU A 106 -0.39 6.97 13.51
CA GLU A 106 -1.26 5.96 14.11
C GLU A 106 -0.68 4.55 13.94
N VAL A 107 -0.17 4.21 12.74
CA VAL A 107 0.52 2.93 12.52
C VAL A 107 1.74 2.82 13.45
N ARG A 108 2.55 3.88 13.55
CA ARG A 108 3.69 3.90 14.47
C ARG A 108 3.26 3.70 15.92
N ARG A 109 2.18 4.32 16.36
CA ARG A 109 1.66 4.21 17.73
C ARG A 109 1.30 2.76 18.07
N VAL A 110 0.60 2.08 17.16
CA VAL A 110 0.14 0.70 17.41
C VAL A 110 1.21 -0.37 17.19
N LEU A 111 2.29 -0.07 16.49
CA LEU A 111 3.44 -0.98 16.38
C LEU A 111 4.22 -1.01 17.70
N ARG A 112 4.81 -2.15 18.03
CA ARG A 112 5.80 -2.30 19.11
C ARG A 112 7.11 -1.60 18.75
N PRO A 113 7.96 -1.17 19.72
CA PRO A 113 9.34 -0.79 19.42
C PRO A 113 10.06 -1.88 18.60
N GLY A 114 10.80 -1.49 17.57
CA GLY A 114 11.38 -2.41 16.60
C GLY A 114 10.39 -2.95 15.55
N GLY A 115 9.10 -2.65 15.68
CA GLY A 115 8.07 -3.09 14.74
C GLY A 115 8.27 -2.47 13.34
N ARG A 116 7.93 -3.24 12.31
CA ARG A 116 8.12 -2.88 10.90
C ARG A 116 6.78 -2.50 10.27
N PHE A 117 6.81 -1.47 9.43
CA PHE A 117 5.71 -1.11 8.53
C PHE A 117 6.19 -1.15 7.09
N VAL A 118 5.54 -1.93 6.25
CA VAL A 118 5.80 -1.98 4.80
C VAL A 118 4.55 -1.53 4.06
N PHE A 119 4.71 -0.57 3.16
CA PHE A 119 3.59 -0.14 2.32
C PHE A 119 4.03 0.10 0.89
N SER A 120 3.16 -0.25 -0.05
CA SER A 120 3.33 0.05 -1.47
C SER A 120 2.29 1.06 -1.94
N VAL A 121 2.72 1.88 -2.89
CA VAL A 121 1.88 2.87 -3.58
C VAL A 121 2.20 2.85 -5.07
N THR A 122 1.31 3.34 -5.89
CA THR A 122 1.63 3.70 -7.28
C THR A 122 2.89 4.56 -7.27
N HIS A 123 3.91 4.18 -8.08
CA HIS A 123 5.14 4.94 -8.09
C HIS A 123 4.87 6.40 -8.48
N PRO A 124 5.36 7.39 -7.71
CA PRO A 124 5.07 8.79 -7.95
C PRO A 124 5.38 9.30 -9.35
N ILE A 125 6.35 8.69 -10.05
CA ILE A 125 6.71 9.06 -11.43
C ILE A 125 5.55 8.88 -12.40
N ARG A 126 4.63 7.93 -12.13
CA ARG A 126 3.46 7.68 -12.97
C ARG A 126 2.64 8.95 -13.24
N TRP A 127 2.56 9.85 -12.28
CA TRP A 127 1.75 11.06 -12.37
C TRP A 127 2.27 12.09 -13.38
N ALA A 128 3.50 11.92 -13.88
CA ALA A 128 4.02 12.73 -14.97
C ALA A 128 3.59 12.23 -16.36
N PHE A 129 2.98 11.05 -16.46
CA PHE A 129 2.63 10.36 -17.71
C PHE A 129 1.14 10.10 -17.82
N PRO A 130 0.58 9.97 -19.05
CA PRO A 130 -0.78 9.51 -19.25
C PRO A 130 -0.99 8.10 -18.67
N ASP A 131 -2.23 7.77 -18.34
CA ASP A 131 -2.60 6.42 -17.85
C ASP A 131 -2.92 5.49 -19.02
N GLU A 132 -1.90 5.27 -19.86
CA GLU A 132 -1.99 4.49 -21.09
C GLU A 132 -0.90 3.40 -21.09
N PRO A 133 -1.24 2.13 -21.38
CA PRO A 133 -0.27 1.04 -21.40
C PRO A 133 0.64 1.03 -22.63
N GLY A 134 0.27 1.74 -23.70
CA GLY A 134 0.96 1.83 -24.97
C GLY A 134 2.06 2.90 -25.00
N PRO A 135 2.66 3.13 -26.21
CA PRO A 135 3.72 4.12 -26.40
C PRO A 135 3.34 5.54 -26.00
N GLU A 136 2.06 5.90 -26.09
CA GLU A 136 1.52 7.19 -25.67
C GLU A 136 1.74 7.45 -24.18
N GLY A 137 1.70 6.38 -23.36
CA GLY A 137 1.97 6.41 -21.93
C GLY A 137 3.44 6.66 -21.56
N LEU A 138 4.34 6.78 -22.53
CA LEU A 138 5.77 7.02 -22.31
C LEU A 138 6.20 8.48 -22.51
N SER A 139 5.25 9.37 -22.82
CA SER A 139 5.52 10.80 -23.00
C SER A 139 5.09 11.57 -21.75
N VAL A 140 6.00 12.37 -21.19
CA VAL A 140 5.66 13.27 -20.08
C VAL A 140 4.60 14.26 -20.53
N SER A 141 3.46 14.29 -19.83
CA SER A 141 2.28 15.10 -20.17
C SER A 141 1.81 15.99 -19.03
N ALA A 142 2.28 15.77 -17.81
CA ALA A 142 1.90 16.52 -16.62
C ALA A 142 3.11 16.82 -15.73
N SER A 143 2.95 17.77 -14.81
CA SER A 143 3.99 18.08 -13.84
C SER A 143 4.06 16.99 -12.77
N TYR A 144 5.23 16.40 -12.58
CA TYR A 144 5.52 15.52 -11.43
C TYR A 144 5.28 16.20 -10.06
N PHE A 145 5.28 17.51 -10.02
CA PHE A 145 5.12 18.31 -8.81
C PHE A 145 3.69 18.80 -8.58
N ASP A 146 2.77 18.48 -9.48
CA ASP A 146 1.34 18.79 -9.28
C ASP A 146 0.78 17.87 -8.19
N ARG A 147 0.22 18.46 -7.15
CA ARG A 147 -0.38 17.78 -6.00
C ARG A 147 -1.89 17.90 -5.97
N THR A 148 -2.49 18.35 -7.08
CA THR A 148 -3.94 18.35 -7.21
C THR A 148 -4.45 16.91 -7.11
N PRO A 149 -5.40 16.62 -6.22
CA PRO A 149 -5.95 15.28 -6.12
C PRO A 149 -6.60 14.84 -7.44
N TYR A 150 -6.35 13.59 -7.83
CA TYR A 150 -7.12 12.95 -8.88
C TYR A 150 -8.48 12.56 -8.33
N VAL A 151 -9.56 12.94 -9.02
CA VAL A 151 -10.92 12.70 -8.58
C VAL A 151 -11.75 12.13 -9.73
N GLU A 152 -12.33 10.95 -9.50
CA GLU A 152 -13.40 10.43 -10.36
C GLU A 152 -14.75 10.74 -9.75
N GLN A 153 -15.71 11.07 -10.60
CA GLN A 153 -17.07 11.41 -10.19
C GLN A 153 -18.08 10.49 -10.89
N ASP A 154 -19.19 10.21 -10.20
CA ASP A 154 -20.33 9.55 -10.82
C ASP A 154 -21.15 10.53 -11.68
N ASP A 155 -22.23 10.01 -12.30
CA ASP A 155 -23.11 10.80 -13.16
C ASP A 155 -23.82 11.95 -12.41
N GLU A 156 -23.88 11.89 -11.08
CA GLU A 156 -24.44 12.96 -10.23
C GLU A 156 -23.36 13.94 -9.71
N GLY A 157 -22.10 13.79 -10.14
CA GLY A 157 -20.99 14.66 -9.75
C GLY A 157 -20.42 14.38 -8.36
N ARG A 158 -20.75 13.27 -7.74
CA ARG A 158 -20.21 12.86 -6.43
C ARG A 158 -18.87 12.17 -6.62
N ALA A 159 -17.88 12.53 -5.82
CA ALA A 159 -16.58 11.84 -5.84
C ALA A 159 -16.75 10.36 -5.43
N VAL A 160 -16.32 9.45 -6.30
CA VAL A 160 -16.34 7.99 -6.08
C VAL A 160 -14.94 7.42 -5.91
N TYR A 161 -13.93 8.15 -6.36
CA TYR A 161 -12.52 7.81 -6.18
C TYR A 161 -11.70 9.09 -6.02
N VAL A 162 -10.80 9.11 -5.05
CA VAL A 162 -9.89 10.24 -4.82
C VAL A 162 -8.51 9.68 -4.51
N GLU A 163 -7.50 10.09 -5.27
CA GLU A 163 -6.11 9.72 -5.02
C GLU A 163 -5.24 10.97 -4.88
N HIS A 164 -4.40 10.99 -3.86
CA HIS A 164 -3.52 12.11 -3.54
C HIS A 164 -2.10 11.82 -4.00
N HIS A 165 -1.66 12.56 -5.03
CA HIS A 165 -0.27 12.48 -5.48
C HIS A 165 0.69 13.06 -4.44
N ARG A 166 1.79 12.36 -4.22
CA ARG A 166 2.94 12.74 -3.42
C ARG A 166 4.21 12.37 -4.17
N THR A 167 5.17 13.29 -4.30
CA THR A 167 6.48 12.96 -4.86
C THR A 167 7.19 11.92 -3.98
N VAL A 168 8.21 11.23 -4.49
CA VAL A 168 9.06 10.35 -3.65
C VAL A 168 9.63 11.13 -2.46
N GLY A 169 10.10 12.37 -2.69
CA GLY A 169 10.61 13.22 -1.62
C GLY A 169 9.55 13.59 -0.57
N ASP A 170 8.28 13.78 -0.98
CA ASP A 170 7.18 14.00 -0.02
C ASP A 170 6.94 12.74 0.82
N ARG A 171 6.89 11.55 0.20
CA ARG A 171 6.70 10.28 0.92
C ARG A 171 7.80 10.03 1.96
N VAL A 172 9.06 10.27 1.59
CA VAL A 172 10.19 10.16 2.53
C VAL A 172 10.02 11.15 3.70
N ARG A 173 9.64 12.40 3.43
CA ARG A 173 9.37 13.39 4.49
C ARG A 173 8.19 13.02 5.38
N ASP A 174 7.12 12.46 4.81
CA ASP A 174 5.96 11.99 5.57
C ASP A 174 6.36 10.88 6.56
N VAL A 175 7.15 9.90 6.10
CA VAL A 175 7.69 8.80 6.93
C VAL A 175 8.54 9.34 8.09
N VAL A 176 9.46 10.26 7.79
CA VAL A 176 10.34 10.89 8.81
C VAL A 176 9.53 11.75 9.79
N ALA A 177 8.56 12.55 9.30
CA ALA A 177 7.70 13.40 10.13
C ALA A 177 6.78 12.59 11.07
N ALA A 178 6.45 11.35 10.70
CA ALA A 178 5.73 10.43 11.54
C ALA A 178 6.61 9.74 12.60
N GLY A 179 7.94 9.93 12.53
CA GLY A 179 8.91 9.36 13.48
C GLY A 179 9.34 7.93 13.12
N PHE A 180 9.11 7.47 11.90
CA PHE A 180 9.69 6.23 11.41
C PHE A 180 11.12 6.43 10.90
N ARG A 181 11.93 5.39 11.00
CA ARG A 181 13.17 5.28 10.25
C ARG A 181 12.88 4.54 8.94
N LEU A 182 13.15 5.19 7.81
CA LEU A 182 13.13 4.53 6.52
C LEU A 182 14.35 3.59 6.42
N VAL A 183 14.09 2.32 6.15
CA VAL A 183 15.13 1.28 6.02
C VAL A 183 15.44 1.03 4.56
N ASP A 184 14.40 0.97 3.72
CA ASP A 184 14.55 0.68 2.30
C ASP A 184 13.42 1.34 1.49
N LEU A 185 13.70 1.58 0.21
CA LEU A 185 12.75 1.94 -0.82
C LEU A 185 12.97 1.02 -2.01
N VAL A 186 12.03 0.11 -2.23
CA VAL A 186 12.10 -0.89 -3.29
C VAL A 186 11.26 -0.45 -4.49
N GLU A 187 11.87 -0.46 -5.67
CA GLU A 187 11.23 -0.22 -6.96
C GLU A 187 11.31 -1.51 -7.78
N PRO A 188 10.26 -2.35 -7.79
CA PRO A 188 10.29 -3.63 -8.48
C PRO A 188 10.47 -3.44 -9.99
N GLN A 189 11.34 -4.25 -10.59
CA GLN A 189 11.45 -4.32 -12.04
C GLN A 189 10.31 -5.19 -12.61
N TRP A 190 9.86 -4.85 -13.81
CA TRP A 190 8.87 -5.65 -14.52
C TRP A 190 9.49 -6.99 -14.94
N PRO A 191 8.98 -8.14 -14.45
CA PRO A 191 9.60 -9.42 -14.75
C PRO A 191 9.19 -9.91 -16.15
N ALA A 192 10.09 -10.63 -16.81
CA ALA A 192 9.87 -11.10 -18.18
C ALA A 192 8.66 -12.04 -18.33
N TRP A 193 8.26 -12.74 -17.28
CA TRP A 193 7.10 -13.63 -17.28
C TRP A 193 5.76 -12.88 -17.21
N ASN A 194 5.75 -11.63 -16.74
CA ASN A 194 4.52 -10.85 -16.62
C ASN A 194 4.19 -10.16 -17.94
N THR A 195 3.30 -10.76 -18.70
CA THR A 195 2.81 -10.25 -19.99
C THR A 195 1.47 -9.52 -19.89
N SER A 196 0.97 -9.33 -18.66
CA SER A 196 -0.35 -8.73 -18.41
C SER A 196 -0.34 -7.23 -18.64
N GLU A 197 -1.48 -6.71 -19.07
CA GLU A 197 -1.80 -5.29 -19.00
C GLU A 197 -2.78 -5.05 -17.86
N TRP A 198 -2.53 -4.02 -17.06
CA TRP A 198 -3.39 -3.64 -15.94
C TRP A 198 -3.43 -2.12 -15.75
N GLY A 199 -4.59 -1.53 -16.01
CA GLY A 199 -4.69 -0.07 -16.06
C GLY A 199 -3.72 0.52 -17.08
N GLY A 200 -2.97 1.53 -16.70
CA GLY A 200 -1.92 2.13 -17.54
C GLY A 200 -0.60 1.35 -17.55
N TRP A 201 -0.52 0.13 -17.00
CA TRP A 201 0.72 -0.65 -16.91
C TRP A 201 0.73 -1.80 -17.92
N SER A 202 1.90 -2.03 -18.51
CA SER A 202 2.18 -3.09 -19.48
C SER A 202 3.65 -3.48 -19.41
N PRO A 203 4.08 -4.60 -20.04
CA PRO A 203 5.49 -4.91 -20.20
C PRO A 203 6.29 -3.79 -20.87
N LEU A 204 5.70 -3.11 -21.86
CA LEU A 204 6.36 -1.98 -22.53
C LEU A 204 6.70 -0.86 -21.55
N ARG A 205 5.73 -0.44 -20.75
CA ARG A 205 5.88 0.67 -19.82
C ARG A 205 6.68 0.27 -18.58
N GLY A 206 6.38 -0.89 -18.01
CA GLY A 206 7.02 -1.40 -16.80
C GLY A 206 8.51 -1.71 -16.96
N ASN A 207 8.98 -2.02 -18.17
CA ASN A 207 10.41 -2.17 -18.47
C ASN A 207 11.19 -0.86 -18.53
N LEU A 208 10.51 0.28 -18.55
CA LEU A 208 11.13 1.60 -18.72
C LEU A 208 11.01 2.49 -17.49
N ILE A 209 9.89 2.38 -16.76
CA ILE A 209 9.63 3.16 -15.55
C ILE A 209 9.00 2.27 -14.47
N PRO A 210 9.30 2.49 -13.18
CA PRO A 210 8.74 1.69 -12.11
C PRO A 210 7.23 1.97 -11.94
N GLY A 211 6.45 0.90 -11.73
CA GLY A 211 5.02 0.98 -11.43
C GLY A 211 4.72 1.19 -9.96
N THR A 212 5.58 0.64 -9.10
CA THR A 212 5.40 0.59 -7.65
C THR A 212 6.59 1.19 -6.92
N ALA A 213 6.30 1.93 -5.85
CA ALA A 213 7.27 2.29 -4.81
C ALA A 213 6.86 1.59 -3.51
N ILE A 214 7.76 0.79 -2.93
CA ILE A 214 7.54 0.07 -1.67
C ILE A 214 8.46 0.64 -0.60
N PHE A 215 7.89 1.15 0.47
CA PHE A 215 8.62 1.75 1.58
C PHE A 215 8.70 0.77 2.74
N VAL A 216 9.92 0.49 3.21
CA VAL A 216 10.17 -0.33 4.39
C VAL A 216 10.58 0.57 5.55
N CYS A 217 9.77 0.60 6.58
CA CYS A 217 9.93 1.50 7.72
C CYS A 217 10.02 0.72 9.03
N VAL A 218 10.76 1.25 10.00
CA VAL A 218 10.88 0.66 11.34
C VAL A 218 10.56 1.71 12.39
N ARG A 219 9.79 1.32 13.41
CA ARG A 219 9.61 2.08 14.65
C ARG A 219 10.80 1.84 15.56
N ASP A 220 11.66 2.84 15.75
CA ASP A 220 12.71 2.81 16.77
C ASP A 220 12.10 2.98 18.17
#